data_17da04d03d6d437ca17333db47125519
#
_entry.id   17da04d03d6d437ca17333db47125519
#
_cell.length_a   1.000
_cell.length_b   1.000
_cell.length_c   1.000
_cell.angle_alpha   90.00
_cell.angle_beta   90.00
_cell.angle_gamma   90.00
#
_symmetry.space_group_name_H-M   'P 1'
#
loop_
_entity.id
_entity.type
_entity.pdbx_description
1 polymer ?
#
loop_
_entity_poly.entity_id
_entity_poly.type
_entity_poly.pdbx_seq_one_letter_code
_entity_poly.pdbx_strand_id
1 'polypeptide(L)'
;MNLLFRLFGDPATTGHALLQPGEYTTRYVEAKTPHTLLDVRTAEEFRSGSIPGAVNISLQDLPQKLKRVSTKKPVIIYCRSGNRSATAAKLLLQAGYTDVYDLGGIIEWTRQGLPIKR
;
A
#
# COMPACT_ATOMS: atom_id res chain seq x y z
N MET A 1 0.29 22.52 -9.41
CA MET A 1 -0.09 22.24 -8.69
C MET A 1 -0.13 22.23 -8.14
N ASN A 2 -0.12 22.26 -8.45
CA ASN A 2 -0.43 22.06 -7.52
C ASN A 2 -0.44 22.14 -7.00
N LEU A 3 -0.35 22.29 -7.38
CA LEU A 3 -0.65 22.29 -6.49
C LEU A 3 -1.07 22.24 -5.91
N LEU A 4 -1.23 22.36 -6.12
CA LEU A 4 -1.82 22.20 -5.24
C LEU A 4 -1.99 21.72 -4.83
N PHE A 5 -1.96 21.42 -5.33
CA PHE A 5 -2.20 20.81 -4.53
C PHE A 5 -1.83 20.32 -4.21
N ARG A 6 -1.41 20.50 -4.76
CA ARG A 6 -1.28 20.05 -4.19
C ARG A 6 -1.32 20.16 -3.51
N LEU A 7 -1.63 20.42 -3.69
CA LEU A 7 -1.91 20.45 -2.78
C LEU A 7 -2.25 20.22 -2.25
N PHE A 8 -2.46 19.96 -2.42
CA PHE A 8 -2.85 19.57 -1.53
C PHE A 8 -2.72 19.04 -0.75
N GLY A 9 -2.64 18.77 -0.91
CA GLY A 9 -2.66 18.09 -0.17
C GLY A 9 -2.23 17.98 0.49
N ASP A 10 -2.41 18.05 0.61
CA ASP A 10 -2.09 18.10 1.62
C ASP A 10 -1.96 17.34 2.34
N PRO A 11 -2.00 16.78 1.89
CA PRO A 11 -2.00 15.70 2.73
C PRO A 11 -1.43 15.77 3.94
N ALA A 12 -1.15 16.60 4.11
CA ALA A 12 -0.41 16.82 5.27
C ALA A 12 -1.04 16.32 6.51
N THR A 13 -2.32 16.35 6.54
CA THR A 13 -3.02 15.96 7.76
C THR A 13 -2.93 14.48 8.04
N THR A 14 -3.05 13.66 7.02
CA THR A 14 -2.96 12.22 7.21
C THR A 14 -1.57 11.70 6.93
N GLY A 15 -0.84 12.41 6.08
CA GLY A 15 0.51 12.04 5.73
C GLY A 15 0.63 10.95 4.70
N HIS A 16 -0.45 10.35 4.27
CA HIS A 16 -0.39 9.35 3.21
C HIS A 16 -1.43 9.65 2.14
N ALA A 17 -1.22 9.11 0.95
CA ALA A 17 -2.10 9.32 -0.18
C ALA A 17 -2.82 8.03 -0.53
N LEU A 18 -4.06 8.16 -0.97
CA LEU A 18 -4.80 7.05 -1.52
C LEU A 18 -4.34 6.84 -2.95
N LEU A 19 -4.29 5.59 -3.38
CA LEU A 19 -3.86 5.22 -4.72
C LEU A 19 -4.90 4.26 -5.28
N GLN A 20 -5.49 4.62 -6.42
CA GLN A 20 -6.49 3.77 -7.05
C GLN A 20 -5.82 2.60 -7.76
N PRO A 21 -6.53 1.45 -7.91
CA PRO A 21 -5.95 0.29 -8.58
C PRO A 21 -5.42 0.59 -9.98
N GLY A 22 -6.13 1.40 -10.75
CA GLY A 22 -5.66 1.76 -12.10
C GLY A 22 -4.40 2.61 -12.06
N GLU A 23 -4.32 3.53 -11.12
CA GLU A 23 -3.13 4.35 -10.94
C GLU A 23 -1.93 3.49 -10.54
N TYR A 24 -2.15 2.56 -9.61
CA TYR A 24 -1.08 1.64 -9.20
C TYR A 24 -0.58 0.84 -10.39
N THR A 25 -1.51 0.28 -11.17
CA THR A 25 -1.16 -0.53 -12.33
C THR A 25 -0.30 0.26 -13.32
N THR A 26 -0.73 1.49 -13.64
CA THR A 26 -0.03 2.32 -14.61
C THR A 26 1.33 2.79 -14.08
N ARG A 27 1.35 3.29 -12.86
CA ARG A 27 2.54 3.98 -12.32
C ARG A 27 3.61 3.02 -11.82
N TYR A 28 3.22 1.83 -11.39
CA TYR A 28 4.16 0.92 -10.72
C TYR A 28 4.33 -0.40 -11.43
N VAL A 29 3.25 -0.97 -11.95
CA VAL A 29 3.33 -2.27 -12.63
C VAL A 29 3.81 -2.10 -14.07
N GLU A 30 3.08 -1.34 -14.86
CA GLU A 30 3.41 -1.15 -16.27
C GLU A 30 4.70 -0.38 -16.46
N ALA A 31 4.91 0.64 -15.67
CA ALA A 31 6.13 1.45 -15.73
C ALA A 31 7.32 0.77 -15.07
N LYS A 32 7.10 -0.35 -14.38
CA LYS A 32 8.14 -1.11 -13.67
C LYS A 32 8.90 -0.23 -12.68
N THR A 33 8.18 0.63 -11.99
CA THR A 33 8.76 1.53 -11.00
C THR A 33 9.08 0.74 -9.73
N PRO A 34 10.33 0.82 -9.22
CA PRO A 34 10.69 0.11 -7.99
C PRO A 34 9.83 0.56 -6.81
N HIS A 35 9.31 -0.38 -6.06
CA HIS A 35 8.46 -0.11 -4.91
C HIS A 35 8.31 -1.38 -4.08
N THR A 36 7.77 -1.23 -2.87
CA THR A 36 7.34 -2.34 -2.04
C THR A 36 5.82 -2.38 -2.07
N LEU A 37 5.25 -3.52 -2.45
CA LEU A 37 3.80 -3.73 -2.33
C LEU A 37 3.59 -4.57 -1.07
N LEU A 38 2.98 -3.97 -0.06
CA LEU A 38 2.87 -4.56 1.27
C LEU A 38 1.44 -4.98 1.54
N ASP A 39 1.25 -6.28 1.76
CA ASP A 39 -0.03 -6.86 2.14
C ASP A 39 -0.04 -7.00 3.65
N VAL A 40 -0.91 -6.25 4.33
CA VAL A 40 -0.96 -6.27 5.80
C VAL A 40 -2.10 -7.12 6.34
N ARG A 41 -2.62 -8.03 5.52
CA ARG A 41 -3.58 -9.03 5.96
C ARG A 41 -2.86 -10.16 6.70
N THR A 42 -3.63 -11.10 7.22
CA THR A 42 -3.02 -12.28 7.86
C THR A 42 -2.34 -13.16 6.81
N ALA A 43 -1.43 -14.01 7.26
CA ALA A 43 -0.75 -14.96 6.38
C ALA A 43 -1.76 -15.89 5.69
N GLU A 44 -2.81 -16.26 6.40
CA GLU A 44 -3.84 -17.13 5.85
C GLU A 44 -4.59 -16.44 4.70
N GLU A 45 -4.96 -15.18 4.90
CA GLU A 45 -5.60 -14.41 3.82
C GLU A 45 -4.67 -14.29 2.60
N PHE A 46 -3.40 -14.03 2.86
CA PHE A 46 -2.40 -13.90 1.80
C PHE A 46 -2.30 -15.18 0.97
N ARG A 47 -2.28 -16.31 1.64
CA ARG A 47 -2.18 -17.61 0.93
C ARG A 47 -3.41 -17.92 0.09
N SER A 48 -4.57 -17.38 0.47
CA SER A 48 -5.79 -17.62 -0.29
C SER A 48 -5.87 -16.80 -1.58
N GLY A 49 -5.00 -15.81 -1.74
CA GLY A 49 -4.93 -14.99 -2.94
C GLY A 49 -4.36 -13.64 -2.61
N SER A 50 -3.47 -13.14 -3.45
CA SER A 50 -2.78 -11.87 -3.21
C SER A 50 -2.59 -11.13 -4.52
N ILE A 51 -2.29 -9.84 -4.42
CA ILE A 51 -1.91 -9.06 -5.60
C ILE A 51 -0.49 -9.48 -5.97
N PRO A 52 -0.22 -9.75 -7.26
CA PRO A 52 1.11 -10.22 -7.66
C PRO A 52 2.21 -9.26 -7.22
N GLY A 53 3.30 -9.82 -6.70
CA GLY A 53 4.44 -9.04 -6.23
C GLY A 53 4.37 -8.60 -4.79
N ALA A 54 3.28 -8.89 -4.10
CA ALA A 54 3.11 -8.44 -2.72
C ALA A 54 3.98 -9.23 -1.74
N VAL A 55 4.45 -8.53 -0.72
CA VAL A 55 5.12 -9.11 0.44
C VAL A 55 4.13 -9.02 1.60
N ASN A 56 3.97 -10.10 2.32
CA ASN A 56 3.01 -10.16 3.42
C ASN A 56 3.68 -9.94 4.78
N ILE A 57 3.26 -8.92 5.49
CA ILE A 57 3.57 -8.71 6.90
C ILE A 57 2.27 -8.25 7.51
N SER A 58 1.67 -9.08 8.38
CA SER A 58 0.39 -8.72 8.97
C SER A 58 0.50 -7.44 9.78
N LEU A 59 -0.58 -6.68 9.87
CA LEU A 59 -0.60 -5.44 10.64
C LEU A 59 -0.13 -5.68 12.07
N GLN A 60 -0.52 -6.81 12.65
CA GLN A 60 -0.14 -7.16 14.02
C GLN A 60 1.38 -7.28 14.18
N ASP A 61 2.05 -7.82 13.17
CA ASP A 61 3.50 -8.05 13.23
C ASP A 61 4.32 -6.88 12.72
N LEU A 62 3.69 -5.95 12.01
CA LEU A 62 4.41 -4.89 11.33
C LEU A 62 5.36 -4.09 12.22
N PRO A 63 4.96 -3.69 13.45
CA PRO A 63 5.86 -2.91 14.29
C PRO A 63 7.19 -3.60 14.58
N GLN A 64 7.19 -4.92 14.70
CA GLN A 64 8.42 -5.68 14.99
C GLN A 64 9.21 -6.03 13.74
N LYS A 65 8.63 -5.78 12.55
CA LYS A 65 9.24 -6.22 11.29
C LYS A 65 9.52 -5.08 10.32
N LEU A 66 9.59 -3.86 10.82
CA LEU A 66 9.84 -2.68 9.97
C LEU A 66 11.13 -2.78 9.19
N LYS A 67 12.14 -3.47 9.72
CA LYS A 67 13.41 -3.64 9.02
C LYS A 67 13.26 -4.36 7.68
N ARG A 68 12.16 -5.07 7.50
CA ARG A 68 11.89 -5.80 6.26
C ARG A 68 11.28 -4.90 5.19
N VAL A 69 10.96 -3.66 5.52
CA VAL A 69 10.35 -2.71 4.59
C VAL A 69 11.35 -1.59 4.33
N SER A 70 11.81 -1.49 3.08
CA SER A 70 12.80 -0.49 2.70
C SER A 70 12.27 0.93 2.90
N THR A 71 13.14 1.83 3.40
CA THR A 71 12.83 3.26 3.49
C THR A 71 13.23 4.00 2.21
N LYS A 72 13.83 3.31 1.23
CA LYS A 72 14.45 3.96 0.07
C LYS A 72 13.59 3.91 -1.18
N LYS A 73 12.41 3.33 -1.11
CA LYS A 73 11.49 3.28 -2.24
C LYS A 73 10.07 3.36 -1.73
N PRO A 74 9.12 3.73 -2.61
CA PRO A 74 7.73 3.87 -2.18
C PRO A 74 7.19 2.58 -1.59
N VAL A 75 6.33 2.73 -0.58
CA VAL A 75 5.60 1.61 0.02
C VAL A 75 4.13 1.78 -0.32
N ILE A 76 3.57 0.79 -0.99
CA ILE A 76 2.17 0.77 -1.35
C ILE A 76 1.54 -0.35 -0.54
N ILE A 77 0.48 -0.03 0.22
CA ILE A 77 -0.08 -0.93 1.21
C ILE A 77 -1.51 -1.28 0.84
N TYR A 78 -1.88 -2.54 1.01
CA TYR A 78 -3.28 -2.92 0.87
C TYR A 78 -3.66 -3.96 1.93
N CYS A 79 -4.96 -4.10 2.13
CA CYS A 79 -5.50 -5.15 2.99
C CYS A 79 -6.74 -5.73 2.32
N ARG A 80 -7.73 -6.17 3.10
CA ARG A 80 -8.94 -6.74 2.52
C ARG A 80 -9.89 -5.64 2.04
N SER A 81 -10.22 -4.68 2.90
CA SER A 81 -11.24 -3.66 2.61
C SER A 81 -10.76 -2.22 2.82
N GLY A 82 -9.51 -2.02 3.27
CA GLY A 82 -8.94 -0.68 3.42
C GLY A 82 -8.69 -0.22 4.84
N ASN A 83 -9.26 -0.87 5.85
CA ASN A 83 -9.12 -0.40 7.24
C ASN A 83 -7.71 -0.65 7.79
N ARG A 84 -7.22 -1.87 7.64
CA ARG A 84 -5.88 -2.21 8.14
C ARG A 84 -4.80 -1.48 7.38
N SER A 85 -4.98 -1.28 6.07
CA SER A 85 -3.98 -0.58 5.27
C SER A 85 -3.87 0.89 5.67
N ALA A 86 -4.98 1.54 6.03
CA ALA A 86 -4.95 2.91 6.52
C ALA A 86 -4.18 3.00 7.83
N THR A 87 -4.39 2.05 8.73
CA THR A 87 -3.67 2.00 10.01
C THR A 87 -2.18 1.75 9.77
N ALA A 88 -1.85 0.81 8.87
CA ALA A 88 -0.46 0.52 8.55
C ALA A 88 0.24 1.72 7.95
N ALA A 89 -0.44 2.48 7.09
CA ALA A 89 0.14 3.68 6.50
C ALA A 89 0.53 4.69 7.57
N LYS A 90 -0.36 4.92 8.54
CA LYS A 90 -0.07 5.82 9.65
C LYS A 90 1.13 5.33 10.47
N LEU A 91 1.19 4.04 10.72
CA LEU A 91 2.28 3.45 11.47
C LEU A 91 3.62 3.68 10.77
N LEU A 92 3.67 3.46 9.47
CA LEU A 92 4.89 3.67 8.70
C LEU A 92 5.31 5.14 8.69
N LEU A 93 4.35 6.05 8.53
CA LEU A 93 4.67 7.48 8.58
C LEU A 93 5.23 7.89 9.92
N GLN A 94 4.66 7.38 11.01
CA GLN A 94 5.15 7.65 12.35
C GLN A 94 6.55 7.08 12.57
N ALA A 95 6.89 6.02 11.84
CA ALA A 95 8.21 5.40 11.92
C ALA A 95 9.24 6.07 11.01
N GLY A 96 8.86 7.14 10.30
CA GLY A 96 9.79 7.92 9.50
C GLY A 96 9.74 7.66 8.00
N TYR A 97 8.87 6.78 7.54
CA TYR A 97 8.67 6.57 6.10
C TYR A 97 7.99 7.80 5.52
N THR A 98 8.37 8.20 4.33
CA THR A 98 7.85 9.43 3.73
C THR A 98 7.02 9.21 2.46
N ASP A 99 7.23 8.10 1.78
CA ASP A 99 6.60 7.84 0.48
C ASP A 99 5.68 6.65 0.62
N VAL A 100 4.50 6.89 1.21
CA VAL A 100 3.57 5.85 1.62
C VAL A 100 2.21 6.08 0.95
N TYR A 101 1.68 5.03 0.33
CA TYR A 101 0.41 5.06 -0.37
C TYR A 101 -0.50 3.94 0.10
N ASP A 102 -1.78 4.23 0.19
CA ASP A 102 -2.81 3.27 0.59
C ASP A 102 -3.59 2.85 -0.65
N LEU A 103 -3.40 1.61 -1.07
CA LEU A 103 -4.09 1.04 -2.24
C LEU A 103 -5.50 0.57 -1.88
N GLY A 104 -5.80 0.47 -0.58
CA GLY A 104 -7.12 0.09 -0.13
C GLY A 104 -7.27 -1.41 0.02
N GLY A 105 -8.32 -1.97 -0.56
CA GLY A 105 -8.65 -3.37 -0.33
C GLY A 105 -8.56 -4.22 -1.58
N ILE A 106 -8.17 -5.47 -1.38
CA ILE A 106 -8.13 -6.45 -2.48
C ILE A 106 -9.54 -6.71 -3.02
N ILE A 107 -10.59 -6.44 -2.23
CA ILE A 107 -11.96 -6.58 -2.70
C ILE A 107 -12.21 -5.67 -3.90
N GLU A 108 -11.81 -4.41 -3.80
CA GLU A 108 -11.98 -3.48 -4.91
C GLU A 108 -11.08 -3.84 -6.08
N TRP A 109 -9.87 -4.29 -5.80
CA TRP A 109 -8.93 -4.75 -6.82
C TRP A 109 -9.55 -5.86 -7.67
N THR A 110 -10.15 -6.87 -7.01
CA THR A 110 -10.77 -7.99 -7.71
C THR A 110 -12.05 -7.58 -8.42
N ARG A 111 -12.81 -6.65 -7.84
CA ARG A 111 -14.03 -6.16 -8.48
C ARG A 111 -13.71 -5.53 -9.83
N GLN A 112 -12.54 -4.92 -9.97
CA GLN A 112 -12.12 -4.31 -11.22
C GLN A 112 -11.50 -5.32 -12.19
N GLY A 113 -11.49 -6.60 -11.83
CA GLY A 113 -10.98 -7.65 -12.71
C GLY A 113 -9.48 -7.73 -12.80
N LEU A 114 -8.76 -7.14 -11.83
CA LEU A 114 -7.30 -7.12 -11.87
C LEU A 114 -6.72 -8.44 -11.34
N PRO A 115 -5.47 -8.78 -11.72
CA PRO A 115 -4.95 -10.12 -11.48
C PRO A 115 -4.70 -10.45 -10.01
N ILE A 116 -4.94 -11.72 -9.69
CA ILE A 116 -4.71 -12.28 -8.37
C ILE A 116 -3.79 -13.50 -8.53
N LYS A 117 -2.82 -13.60 -7.65
CA LYS A 117 -1.94 -14.76 -7.56
C LYS A 117 -2.42 -15.67 -6.44
N ARG A 118 -2.57 -16.95 -6.74
CA ARG A 118 -2.97 -17.94 -5.74
C ARG A 118 -1.93 -19.01 -5.53
#